data_9996bfd7e568dae4c7ee32e776d5d4a3
#
_entry.id   9996bfd7e568dae4c7ee32e776d5d4a3
#
_cell.length_a   1.000
_cell.length_b   1.000
_cell.length_c   1.000
_cell.angle_alpha   90.00
_cell.angle_beta   90.00
_cell.angle_gamma   90.00
#
_symmetry.space_group_name_H-M   'P 1'
#
loop_
_entity.id
_entity.type
_entity.pdbx_description
1 polymer ?
#
loop_
_entity_poly.entity_id
_entity_poly.type
_entity_poly.pdbx_seq_one_letter_code
_entity_poly.pdbx_strand_id
1 'polypeptide(L)'
;VVSAGSGSIQDDDLDMEVSFYEDEIPDDYDAIAYVVGNSMEPKIKNGDYLFIKNTQQVDYNTIGIFQVDGANYVKKLRQGYLESLNPDYEDIHLDESNDIRTIGEVVSVYREK
;
A
#
# COMPACT_ATOMS: atom_id res chain seq x y z
N VAL A 1 3.83 8.78 -2.40
CA VAL A 1 2.43 8.62 -2.03
C VAL A 1 1.86 7.41 -2.74
N VAL A 2 1.18 6.58 -1.99
CA VAL A 2 0.51 5.39 -2.52
C VAL A 2 -0.99 5.59 -2.41
N SER A 3 -1.69 5.37 -3.52
CA SER A 3 -3.15 5.42 -3.54
C SER A 3 -3.73 4.08 -3.13
N ALA A 4 -4.68 4.09 -2.21
CA ALA A 4 -5.42 2.90 -1.85
C ALA A 4 -6.61 2.64 -2.78
N GLY A 5 -7.02 3.63 -3.53
CA GLY A 5 -8.20 3.56 -4.39
C GLY A 5 -7.90 3.72 -5.88
N SER A 6 -7.52 4.92 -6.29
CA SER A 6 -7.38 5.27 -7.70
C SER A 6 -6.04 4.88 -8.31
N GLY A 7 -5.04 4.60 -7.51
CA GLY A 7 -3.75 4.14 -7.99
C GLY A 7 -2.83 5.21 -8.56
N SER A 8 -3.08 6.45 -8.33
CA SER A 8 -2.17 7.51 -8.79
C SER A 8 -1.01 7.69 -7.84
N ILE A 9 0.19 7.81 -8.40
CA ILE A 9 1.35 8.22 -7.62
C ILE A 9 1.38 9.74 -7.64
N GLN A 10 1.48 10.33 -6.47
CA GLN A 10 1.73 11.76 -6.35
C GLN A 10 3.22 11.98 -6.57
N ASP A 11 3.54 12.59 -7.69
CA ASP A 11 4.90 12.91 -8.08
C ASP A 11 5.31 14.25 -7.50
N ASP A 12 5.01 14.44 -6.24
CA ASP A 12 5.19 15.71 -5.57
C ASP A 12 6.52 15.74 -4.86
N ASP A 13 7.31 16.73 -5.18
CA ASP A 13 8.60 16.96 -4.54
C ASP A 13 8.46 17.60 -3.15
N LEU A 14 7.28 17.54 -2.57
CA LEU A 14 7.07 18.09 -1.24
C LEU A 14 7.66 17.17 -0.20
N ASP A 15 8.75 17.62 0.38
CA ASP A 15 9.31 17.00 1.56
C ASP A 15 8.34 17.26 2.72
N MET A 16 7.66 16.20 3.15
CA MET A 16 6.82 16.27 4.33
C MET A 16 7.62 15.76 5.53
N GLU A 17 7.77 16.61 6.53
CA GLU A 17 8.26 16.13 7.82
C GLU A 17 7.10 15.57 8.60
N VAL A 18 7.22 14.31 8.97
CA VAL A 18 6.22 13.61 9.79
C VAL A 18 6.92 13.08 11.02
N SER A 19 6.36 13.38 12.18
CA SER A 19 6.89 12.87 13.45
C SER A 19 6.11 11.64 13.86
N PHE A 20 6.84 10.57 14.21
CA PHE A 20 6.25 9.33 14.69
C PHE A 20 6.69 9.08 16.13
N TYR A 21 5.83 8.43 16.91
CA TYR A 21 6.25 7.93 18.21
C TYR A 21 7.23 6.78 18.02
N GLU A 22 8.38 6.86 18.69
CA GLU A 22 9.48 5.92 18.49
C GLU A 22 9.07 4.47 18.72
N ASP A 23 8.23 4.21 19.70
CA ASP A 23 7.75 2.87 20.03
C ASP A 23 6.77 2.31 19.00
N GLU A 24 6.26 3.13 18.08
CA GLU A 24 5.37 2.71 17.00
C GLU A 24 6.10 2.53 15.67
N ILE A 25 7.41 2.81 15.63
CA ILE A 25 8.22 2.61 14.43
C ILE A 25 8.78 1.18 14.44
N PRO A 26 8.56 0.40 13.37
CA PRO A 26 9.12 -0.94 13.31
C PRO A 26 10.65 -0.89 13.21
N ASP A 27 11.31 -1.94 13.70
CA ASP A 27 12.77 -2.00 13.71
C ASP A 27 13.37 -2.15 12.31
N ASP A 28 12.62 -2.74 11.39
CA ASP A 28 13.11 -3.04 10.05
C ASP A 28 12.10 -2.62 8.99
N TYR A 29 12.41 -1.54 8.29
CA TYR A 29 11.63 -1.07 7.15
C TYR A 29 12.55 -0.29 6.20
N ASP A 30 12.11 -0.18 4.95
CA ASP A 30 12.90 0.49 3.91
C ASP A 30 12.28 1.80 3.44
N ALA A 31 10.95 1.92 3.54
CA ALA A 31 10.24 3.07 3.01
C ALA A 31 8.97 3.34 3.82
N ILE A 32 8.48 4.57 3.68
CA ILE A 32 7.22 4.99 4.27
C ILE A 32 6.35 5.55 3.16
N ALA A 33 5.09 5.12 3.10
CA ALA A 33 4.13 5.62 2.13
C ALA A 33 2.93 6.24 2.84
N TYR A 34 2.36 7.26 2.21
CA TYR A 34 1.15 7.92 2.67
C TYR A 34 -0.04 7.41 1.86
N VAL A 35 -1.11 7.02 2.54
CA VAL A 35 -2.27 6.40 1.90
C VAL A 35 -3.28 7.47 1.47
N VAL A 36 -3.65 7.43 0.19
CA VAL A 36 -4.72 8.23 -0.37
C VAL A 36 -5.78 7.28 -0.91
N GLY A 37 -7.01 7.44 -0.43
CA GLY A 37 -8.14 6.61 -0.83
C GLY A 37 -8.61 5.67 0.27
N ASN A 38 -9.70 4.97 0.02
CA ASN A 38 -10.45 4.24 1.03
C ASN A 38 -10.63 2.75 0.72
N SER A 39 -9.93 2.22 -0.29
CA SER A 39 -10.19 0.84 -0.74
C SER A 39 -9.78 -0.24 0.25
N MET A 40 -8.98 0.10 1.26
CA MET A 40 -8.51 -0.82 2.27
C MET A 40 -9.13 -0.58 3.65
N GLU A 41 -10.15 0.29 3.73
CA GLU A 41 -10.89 0.48 4.98
C GLU A 41 -11.68 -0.77 5.35
N PRO A 42 -11.83 -1.06 6.62
CA PRO A 42 -11.48 -0.23 7.78
C PRO A 42 -10.04 -0.42 8.29
N LYS A 43 -9.30 -1.35 7.72
CA LYS A 43 -7.96 -1.71 8.26
C LYS A 43 -6.94 -0.61 7.99
N ILE A 44 -6.92 -0.09 6.78
CA ILE A 44 -6.03 1.01 6.38
C ILE A 44 -6.92 2.13 5.87
N LYS A 45 -6.74 3.32 6.42
CA LYS A 45 -7.58 4.48 6.09
C LYS A 45 -6.79 5.53 5.34
N ASN A 46 -7.52 6.34 4.59
CA ASN A 46 -6.94 7.54 3.98
C ASN A 46 -6.23 8.38 5.05
N GLY A 47 -4.99 8.78 4.77
CA GLY A 47 -4.17 9.52 5.71
C GLY A 47 -3.25 8.68 6.58
N ASP A 48 -3.37 7.36 6.52
CA ASP A 48 -2.46 6.46 7.24
C ASP A 48 -1.08 6.47 6.60
N TYR A 49 -0.07 6.16 7.40
CA TYR A 49 1.31 5.94 6.94
C TYR A 49 1.61 4.46 7.00
N LEU A 50 2.25 3.95 5.96
CA LEU A 50 2.62 2.55 5.86
C LEU A 50 4.13 2.43 5.94
N PHE A 51 4.62 1.58 6.83
CA PHE A 51 6.02 1.19 6.85
C PHE A 51 6.18 -0.02 5.94
N ILE A 52 7.10 0.06 5.00
CA ILE A 52 7.23 -0.89 3.90
C ILE A 52 8.62 -1.50 3.90
N LYS A 53 8.66 -2.82 3.80
CA LYS A 53 9.89 -3.56 3.54
C LYS A 53 9.94 -3.87 2.05
N ASN A 54 10.96 -3.39 1.36
CA ASN A 54 11.08 -3.64 -0.09
C ASN A 54 11.30 -5.12 -0.35
N THR A 55 10.48 -5.67 -1.23
CA THR A 55 10.59 -7.05 -1.65
C THR A 55 9.93 -7.21 -3.02
N GLN A 56 10.39 -8.20 -3.79
CA GLN A 56 9.81 -8.50 -5.09
C GLN A 56 8.71 -9.55 -5.01
N GLN A 57 8.50 -10.12 -3.83
CA GLN A 57 7.51 -11.17 -3.64
C GLN A 57 6.98 -11.15 -2.22
N VAL A 58 5.66 -11.29 -2.09
CA VAL A 58 5.00 -11.44 -0.80
C VAL A 58 4.13 -12.69 -0.84
N ASP A 59 3.83 -13.24 0.33
CA ASP A 59 2.96 -14.40 0.45
C ASP A 59 1.49 -14.04 0.22
N TYR A 60 0.69 -15.02 -0.15
CA TYR A 60 -0.76 -14.82 -0.21
C TYR A 60 -1.29 -14.41 1.16
N ASN A 61 -2.34 -13.59 1.15
CA ASN A 61 -2.97 -13.01 2.34
C ASN A 61 -2.13 -11.96 3.04
N THR A 62 -1.09 -11.46 2.38
CA THR A 62 -0.25 -10.36 2.88
C THR A 62 -0.65 -9.06 2.20
N ILE A 63 -0.69 -7.99 2.99
CA ILE A 63 -0.89 -6.64 2.45
C ILE A 63 0.44 -6.10 1.96
N GLY A 64 0.46 -5.64 0.73
CA GLY A 64 1.66 -5.12 0.11
C GLY A 64 1.37 -3.94 -0.79
N ILE A 65 2.44 -3.42 -1.37
CA ILE A 65 2.38 -2.37 -2.38
C ILE A 65 2.64 -3.01 -3.73
N PHE A 66 1.73 -2.82 -4.67
CA PHE A 66 1.80 -3.40 -6.00
C PHE A 66 1.69 -2.30 -7.04
N GLN A 67 2.54 -2.38 -8.04
CA GLN A 67 2.46 -1.48 -9.19
C GLN A 67 1.71 -2.21 -10.31
N VAL A 68 0.60 -1.62 -10.73
CA VAL A 68 -0.26 -2.18 -11.78
C VAL A 68 -0.30 -1.17 -12.92
N ASP A 69 0.27 -1.53 -14.06
CA ASP A 69 0.33 -0.66 -15.25
C ASP A 69 0.84 0.75 -14.94
N GLY A 70 1.84 0.83 -14.09
CA GLY A 70 2.50 2.09 -13.73
C GLY A 70 1.92 2.82 -12.53
N ALA A 71 0.82 2.36 -11.96
CA ALA A 71 0.19 2.96 -10.79
C ALA A 71 0.40 2.09 -9.55
N ASN A 72 0.65 2.71 -8.42
CA ASN A 72 0.89 2.00 -7.16
C ASN A 72 -0.38 1.89 -6.34
N TYR A 73 -0.62 0.68 -5.84
CA TYR A 73 -1.78 0.36 -4.99
C TYR A 73 -1.31 -0.36 -3.72
N VAL A 74 -1.99 -0.07 -2.61
CA VAL A 74 -1.92 -0.93 -1.44
C VAL A 74 -3.11 -1.89 -1.50
N LYS A 75 -2.82 -3.18 -1.52
CA LYS A 75 -3.83 -4.23 -1.65
C LYS A 75 -3.37 -5.47 -0.88
N LYS A 76 -4.30 -6.42 -0.71
CA LYS A 76 -3.98 -7.71 -0.13
C LYS A 76 -3.82 -8.73 -1.26
N LEU A 77 -2.69 -9.42 -1.29
CA LEU A 77 -2.45 -10.42 -2.34
C LEU A 77 -3.27 -11.67 -2.06
N ARG A 78 -4.05 -12.05 -3.05
CA ARG A 78 -4.79 -13.31 -3.06
C ARG A 78 -4.40 -14.10 -4.30
N GLN A 79 -4.77 -15.35 -4.33
CA GLN A 79 -4.48 -16.19 -5.49
C GLN A 79 -5.30 -15.70 -6.69
N GLY A 80 -4.62 -15.11 -7.66
CA GLY A 80 -5.25 -14.64 -8.90
C GLY A 80 -5.79 -13.22 -8.86
N TYR A 81 -5.70 -12.51 -7.73
CA TYR A 81 -6.18 -11.12 -7.68
C TYR A 81 -5.57 -10.35 -6.51
N LEU A 82 -5.70 -9.02 -6.59
CA LEU A 82 -5.34 -8.10 -5.52
C LEU A 82 -6.65 -7.63 -4.87
N GLU A 83 -6.81 -7.92 -3.60
CA GLU A 83 -8.07 -7.68 -2.89
C GLU A 83 -8.11 -6.27 -2.30
N SER A 84 -9.23 -5.58 -2.55
CA SER A 84 -9.61 -4.37 -1.82
C SER A 84 -10.42 -4.80 -0.60
N LEU A 85 -9.96 -4.45 0.61
CA LEU A 85 -10.64 -4.86 1.84
C LEU A 85 -11.99 -4.18 2.03
N ASN A 86 -12.15 -2.99 1.46
CA ASN A 86 -13.42 -2.27 1.47
C ASN A 86 -14.32 -2.85 0.37
N PRO A 87 -15.49 -3.42 0.73
CA PRO A 87 -16.36 -4.05 -0.25
C PRO A 87 -16.98 -3.10 -1.26
N ASP A 88 -16.89 -1.80 -1.02
CA ASP A 88 -17.35 -0.79 -1.98
C ASP A 88 -16.40 -0.59 -3.16
N TYR A 89 -15.22 -1.22 -3.12
CA TYR A 89 -14.20 -1.12 -4.16
C TYR A 89 -13.98 -2.47 -4.81
N GLU A 90 -13.71 -2.45 -6.12
CA GLU A 90 -13.44 -3.65 -6.88
C GLU A 90 -12.03 -4.17 -6.61
N ASP A 91 -11.88 -5.49 -6.71
CA ASP A 91 -10.58 -6.13 -6.69
C ASP A 91 -9.89 -5.98 -8.05
N ILE A 92 -8.57 -6.09 -8.06
CA ILE A 92 -7.79 -6.06 -9.30
C ILE A 92 -7.41 -7.50 -9.66
N HIS A 93 -7.96 -8.00 -10.75
CA HIS A 93 -7.64 -9.35 -11.21
C HIS A 93 -6.29 -9.38 -11.90
N LEU A 94 -5.51 -10.43 -11.61
CA LEU A 94 -4.19 -10.62 -12.21
C LEU A 94 -4.37 -11.24 -13.59
N ASP A 95 -3.99 -10.48 -14.62
CA ASP A 95 -4.16 -10.85 -16.00
C ASP A 95 -2.82 -10.72 -16.73
N GLU A 96 -2.56 -11.59 -17.68
CA GLU A 96 -1.35 -11.53 -18.49
C GLU A 96 -1.20 -10.22 -19.27
N SER A 97 -2.31 -9.54 -19.53
CA SER A 97 -2.28 -8.24 -20.20
C SER A 97 -1.82 -7.08 -19.30
N ASN A 98 -1.77 -7.29 -18.00
CA ASN A 98 -1.36 -6.26 -17.04
C ASN A 98 0.09 -6.41 -16.62
N ASP A 99 0.80 -5.29 -16.54
CA ASP A 99 2.15 -5.27 -15.96
C ASP A 99 2.01 -5.07 -14.45
N ILE A 100 2.18 -6.16 -13.70
CA ILE A 100 2.01 -6.16 -12.24
C ILE A 100 3.32 -6.51 -11.58
N ARG A 101 3.76 -5.63 -10.68
CA ARG A 101 5.01 -5.81 -9.94
C ARG A 101 4.76 -5.61 -8.45
N THR A 102 5.39 -6.46 -7.65
CA THR A 102 5.42 -6.29 -6.19
C THR A 102 6.52 -5.30 -5.84
N ILE A 103 6.17 -4.27 -5.11
CA ILE A 103 7.11 -3.24 -4.64
C ILE A 103 7.58 -3.55 -3.23
N GLY A 104 6.68 -3.96 -2.36
CA GLY A 104 7.04 -4.25 -0.99
C GLY A 104 5.91 -4.81 -0.17
N GLU A 105 6.26 -5.21 1.06
CA GLU A 105 5.32 -5.70 2.06
C GLU A 105 5.04 -4.59 3.07
N VAL A 106 3.77 -4.42 3.44
CA VAL A 106 3.40 -3.51 4.52
C VAL A 106 3.64 -4.21 5.85
N VAL A 107 4.62 -3.71 6.60
CA VAL A 107 5.00 -4.32 7.88
C VAL A 107 4.33 -3.65 9.08
N SER A 108 3.90 -2.41 8.94
CA SER A 108 3.19 -1.69 10.00
C SER A 108 2.38 -0.55 9.42
N VAL A 109 1.33 -0.17 10.13
CA VAL A 109 0.46 0.96 9.78
C VAL A 109 0.49 1.95 10.94
N TYR A 110 0.76 3.22 10.63
CA TYR A 110 0.75 4.30 11.60
C TYR A 110 -0.38 5.26 11.29
N ARG A 111 -1.19 5.57 12.28
CA ARG A 111 -2.28 6.53 12.15
C ARG A 111 -2.09 7.66 13.13
N GLU A 112 -2.10 8.87 12.62
CA GLU A 112 -2.05 10.06 13.46
C GLU A 112 -3.32 10.18 14.30
N LYS A 113 -3.14 10.55 15.53
CA LYS A 113 -4.25 10.71 16.47
C LYS A 113 -4.65 12.17 16.60
#